data_50eaf5a38145cd4a5b5f0432f26a39ed
#
_entry.id   50eaf5a38145cd4a5b5f0432f26a39ed
#
_cell.length_a   1.000
_cell.length_b   1.000
_cell.length_c   1.000
_cell.angle_alpha   90.00
_cell.angle_beta   90.00
_cell.angle_gamma   90.00
#
_symmetry.space_group_name_H-M   'P 1'
#
loop_
_entity.id
_entity.type
_entity.pdbx_description
1 polymer ?
#
loop_
_entity_poly.entity_id
_entity_poly.type
_entity_poly.pdbx_seq_one_letter_code
_entity_poly.pdbx_strand_id
1 'polypeptide(L)'
;VANKTLIVFFNLKPTTSEAEYLNWAKAVDLPTVNQLNSVSSFEVFKGETLFGQNQASPWQYFEVINIESESAFAEDIQTDVMQAVVEQFQQFTQDAHFVATTNIRDLHS
;
A
#
# COMPACT_ATOMS: atom_id res chain seq x y z
N VAL A 1 18.22 -6.98 -12.30
CA VAL A 1 17.08 -6.06 -12.24
C VAL A 1 16.85 -5.67 -10.80
N ALA A 2 16.87 -4.36 -10.55
CA ALA A 2 16.66 -3.85 -9.20
C ALA A 2 15.17 -3.82 -8.88
N ASN A 3 14.76 -4.68 -7.97
CA ASN A 3 13.41 -4.64 -7.44
C ASN A 3 13.32 -3.58 -6.35
N LYS A 4 12.18 -2.94 -6.28
CA LYS A 4 11.89 -1.95 -5.25
C LYS A 4 10.72 -2.42 -4.41
N THR A 5 10.69 -1.99 -3.17
CA THR A 5 9.57 -2.22 -2.29
C THR A 5 9.02 -0.88 -1.82
N LEU A 6 7.75 -0.64 -2.10
CA LEU A 6 7.05 0.52 -1.54
C LEU A 6 6.47 0.10 -0.21
N ILE A 7 6.78 0.87 0.82
CA ILE A 7 6.20 0.69 2.14
C ILE A 7 5.29 1.88 2.39
N VAL A 8 4.02 1.58 2.60
CA VAL A 8 2.98 2.58 2.73
C VAL A 8 2.40 2.51 4.11
N PHE A 9 2.14 3.65 4.71
CA PHE A 9 1.44 3.71 6.00
C PHE A 9 0.46 4.87 5.97
N PHE A 10 -0.70 4.64 6.57
CA PHE A 10 -1.78 5.60 6.52
C PHE A 10 -2.80 5.36 7.63
N ASN A 11 -3.67 6.35 7.80
CA ASN A 11 -4.82 6.26 8.69
C ASN A 11 -6.09 6.42 7.87
N LEU A 12 -7.19 5.90 8.37
CA LEU A 12 -8.49 6.15 7.77
C LEU A 12 -8.98 7.53 8.21
N LYS A 13 -9.74 8.19 7.35
CA LYS A 13 -10.40 9.43 7.72
C LYS A 13 -11.37 9.17 8.87
N PRO A 14 -11.60 10.14 9.78
CA PRO A 14 -12.52 9.94 10.88
C PRO A 14 -13.94 9.55 10.45
N THR A 15 -14.34 9.96 9.24
CA THR A 15 -15.65 9.66 8.69
C THR A 15 -15.73 8.33 7.94
N THR A 16 -14.60 7.64 7.78
CA THR A 16 -14.54 6.38 7.03
C THR A 16 -14.94 5.22 7.94
N SER A 17 -15.87 4.40 7.47
CA SER A 17 -16.18 3.13 8.12
C SER A 17 -15.06 2.13 7.85
N GLU A 18 -14.48 1.55 8.90
CA GLU A 18 -13.45 0.53 8.74
C GLU A 18 -13.97 -0.67 7.95
N ALA A 19 -15.21 -1.07 8.22
CA ALA A 19 -15.81 -2.19 7.50
C ALA A 19 -15.89 -1.92 6.00
N GLU A 20 -16.27 -0.71 5.61
CA GLU A 20 -16.33 -0.34 4.20
C GLU A 20 -14.95 -0.34 3.55
N TYR A 21 -13.95 0.21 4.25
CA TYR A 21 -12.58 0.18 3.73
C TYR A 21 -12.08 -1.25 3.55
N LEU A 22 -12.28 -2.11 4.54
CA LEU A 22 -11.83 -3.49 4.48
C LEU A 22 -12.52 -4.26 3.35
N ASN A 23 -13.81 -4.05 3.16
CA ASN A 23 -14.52 -4.68 2.06
C ASN A 23 -13.97 -4.24 0.71
N TRP A 24 -13.74 -2.95 0.55
CA TRP A 24 -13.17 -2.41 -0.67
C TRP A 24 -11.75 -2.93 -0.91
N ALA A 25 -10.91 -2.93 0.13
CA ALA A 25 -9.53 -3.39 0.02
C ALA A 25 -9.46 -4.84 -0.44
N LYS A 26 -10.31 -5.69 0.12
CA LYS A 26 -10.31 -7.12 -0.22
C LYS A 26 -10.93 -7.38 -1.59
N ALA A 27 -11.98 -6.65 -1.97
CA ALA A 27 -12.73 -6.90 -3.19
C ALA A 27 -12.11 -6.21 -4.42
N VAL A 28 -11.48 -5.06 -4.23
CA VAL A 28 -11.01 -4.21 -5.32
C VAL A 28 -9.51 -3.98 -5.28
N ASP A 29 -9.01 -3.42 -4.19
CA ASP A 29 -7.62 -2.97 -4.12
C ASP A 29 -6.62 -4.13 -4.26
N LEU A 30 -6.75 -5.12 -3.39
CA LEU A 30 -5.84 -6.27 -3.39
C LEU A 30 -5.83 -7.03 -4.73
N PRO A 31 -6.98 -7.43 -5.29
CA PRO A 31 -6.94 -8.17 -6.56
C PRO A 31 -6.49 -7.31 -7.74
N THR A 32 -6.87 -6.03 -7.78
CA THR A 32 -6.53 -5.17 -8.91
C THR A 32 -5.04 -4.88 -8.96
N VAL A 33 -4.46 -4.47 -7.84
CA VAL A 33 -3.03 -4.13 -7.78
C VAL A 33 -2.16 -5.36 -8.00
N ASN A 34 -2.56 -6.52 -7.46
CA ASN A 34 -1.81 -7.76 -7.63
C ASN A 34 -1.82 -8.27 -9.08
N GLN A 35 -2.70 -7.78 -9.94
CA GLN A 35 -2.74 -8.17 -11.35
C GLN A 35 -1.86 -7.30 -12.23
N LEU A 36 -1.30 -6.21 -11.71
CA LEU A 36 -0.43 -5.34 -12.49
C LEU A 36 0.88 -6.05 -12.82
N ASN A 37 1.33 -5.91 -14.07
CA ASN A 37 2.56 -6.57 -14.52
C ASN A 37 3.79 -6.11 -13.74
N SER A 38 3.80 -4.87 -13.28
CA SER A 38 4.92 -4.30 -12.51
C SER A 38 4.94 -4.73 -11.05
N VAL A 39 3.88 -5.37 -10.57
CA VAL A 39 3.73 -5.75 -9.15
C VAL A 39 3.94 -7.24 -8.99
N SER A 40 4.95 -7.62 -8.20
CA SER A 40 5.17 -9.02 -7.86
C SER A 40 4.33 -9.46 -6.66
N SER A 41 4.06 -8.53 -5.73
CA SER A 41 3.16 -8.81 -4.61
C SER A 41 2.70 -7.50 -3.98
N PHE A 42 1.47 -7.51 -3.50
CA PHE A 42 0.87 -6.37 -2.78
C PHE A 42 0.06 -6.93 -1.62
N GLU A 43 0.38 -6.49 -0.42
CA GLU A 43 -0.29 -6.92 0.80
C GLU A 43 -0.63 -5.72 1.67
N VAL A 44 -1.74 -5.82 2.39
CA VAL A 44 -2.20 -4.78 3.31
C VAL A 44 -2.25 -5.37 4.71
N PHE A 45 -1.72 -4.65 5.67
CA PHE A 45 -1.65 -5.08 7.07
C PHE A 45 -2.35 -4.08 7.97
N LYS A 46 -3.11 -4.57 8.93
CA LYS A 46 -3.70 -3.70 9.94
C LYS A 46 -2.70 -3.54 11.09
N GLY A 47 -2.41 -2.28 11.43
CA GLY A 47 -1.59 -1.97 12.60
C GLY A 47 -2.41 -2.21 13.86
N GLU A 48 -1.87 -2.95 14.81
CA GLU A 48 -2.56 -3.27 16.06
C GLU A 48 -1.90 -2.59 17.23
N THR A 49 -0.80 -3.13 17.73
CA THR A 49 -0.08 -2.58 18.86
C THR A 49 1.40 -2.50 18.57
N LEU A 50 2.10 -1.66 19.31
CA LEU A 50 3.57 -1.70 19.30
C LEU A 50 3.99 -3.00 19.98
N PHE A 51 4.86 -3.75 19.33
CA PHE A 51 5.22 -5.09 19.78
C PHE A 51 5.78 -5.07 21.21
N GLY A 52 5.21 -5.92 22.04
CA GLY A 52 5.63 -6.03 23.44
C GLY A 52 5.18 -4.89 24.34
N GLN A 53 4.32 -3.99 23.83
CA GLN A 53 3.84 -2.83 24.58
C GLN A 53 2.31 -2.80 24.59
N ASN A 54 1.75 -2.17 25.62
CA ASN A 54 0.31 -1.97 25.72
C ASN A 54 -0.05 -0.60 25.13
N GLN A 55 0.33 -0.41 23.88
CA GLN A 55 0.16 0.87 23.20
C GLN A 55 -0.24 0.61 21.73
N ALA A 56 -1.23 1.33 21.26
CA ALA A 56 -1.71 1.20 19.89
C ALA A 56 -0.65 1.63 18.88
N SER A 57 -0.65 1.00 17.71
CA SER A 57 0.17 1.44 16.59
C SER A 57 -0.16 2.89 16.23
N PRO A 58 0.85 3.74 15.95
CA PRO A 58 0.62 5.10 15.50
C PRO A 58 -0.02 5.19 14.11
N TRP A 59 0.08 4.10 13.32
CA TRP A 59 -0.54 4.00 12.01
C TRP A 59 -1.55 2.87 12.02
N GLN A 60 -2.71 3.10 11.42
CA GLN A 60 -3.78 2.10 11.38
C GLN A 60 -3.51 1.00 10.38
N TYR A 61 -2.90 1.34 9.24
CA TYR A 61 -2.69 0.40 8.15
C TYR A 61 -1.33 0.58 7.51
N PHE A 62 -0.80 -0.53 7.01
CA PHE A 62 0.45 -0.58 6.28
C PHE A 62 0.25 -1.36 4.99
N GLU A 63 0.95 -0.97 3.94
CA GLU A 63 0.98 -1.75 2.69
C GLU A 63 2.44 -2.03 2.34
N VAL A 64 2.64 -3.21 1.78
CA VAL A 64 3.94 -3.59 1.24
C VAL A 64 3.72 -3.97 -0.23
N ILE A 65 4.32 -3.20 -1.13
CA ILE A 65 4.15 -3.39 -2.56
C ILE A 65 5.53 -3.68 -3.15
N ASN A 66 5.73 -4.90 -3.61
CA ASN A 66 6.98 -5.27 -4.28
C ASN A 66 6.79 -5.05 -5.77
N ILE A 67 7.60 -4.17 -6.34
CA ILE A 67 7.47 -3.74 -7.73
C ILE A 67 8.75 -4.01 -8.50
N GLU A 68 8.62 -4.17 -9.80
CA GLU A 68 9.74 -4.41 -10.69
C GLU A 68 10.65 -3.16 -10.76
N SER A 69 10.03 -2.01 -10.96
CA SER A 69 10.71 -0.71 -10.95
C SER A 69 9.69 0.39 -10.69
N GLU A 70 10.18 1.54 -10.23
CA GLU A 70 9.30 2.69 -10.00
C GLU A 70 8.68 3.18 -11.31
N SER A 71 9.45 3.18 -12.41
CA SER A 71 8.92 3.65 -13.69
C SER A 71 7.84 2.72 -14.24
N ALA A 72 8.02 1.41 -14.14
CA ALA A 72 6.99 0.45 -14.59
C ALA A 72 5.71 0.58 -13.77
N PHE A 73 5.86 0.73 -12.46
CA PHE A 73 4.70 0.91 -11.59
C PHE A 73 3.99 2.23 -11.88
N ALA A 74 4.75 3.31 -12.09
CA ALA A 74 4.19 4.62 -12.42
C ALA A 74 3.37 4.56 -13.71
N GLU A 75 3.82 3.79 -14.70
CA GLU A 75 3.05 3.58 -15.93
C GLU A 75 1.76 2.81 -15.65
N ASP A 76 1.84 1.74 -14.87
CA ASP A 76 0.68 0.89 -14.58
C ASP A 76 -0.42 1.65 -13.83
N ILE A 77 -0.05 2.59 -12.95
CA ILE A 77 -1.06 3.36 -12.22
C ILE A 77 -1.72 4.45 -13.06
N GLN A 78 -1.25 4.71 -14.29
CA GLN A 78 -1.89 5.67 -15.17
C GLN A 78 -3.13 5.14 -15.87
N THR A 79 -3.38 3.83 -15.82
CA THR A 79 -4.56 3.26 -16.45
C THR A 79 -5.83 3.74 -15.76
N ASP A 80 -6.95 3.75 -16.52
CA ASP A 80 -8.23 4.20 -15.98
C ASP A 80 -8.64 3.38 -14.75
N VAL A 81 -8.40 2.07 -14.80
CA VAL A 81 -8.73 1.18 -13.69
C VAL A 81 -7.95 1.59 -12.43
N MET A 82 -6.65 1.84 -12.56
CA MET A 82 -5.83 2.22 -11.42
C MET A 82 -6.12 3.62 -10.93
N GLN A 83 -6.45 4.54 -11.83
CA GLN A 83 -6.83 5.90 -11.43
C GLN A 83 -8.09 5.86 -10.55
N ALA A 84 -9.03 4.99 -10.88
CA ALA A 84 -10.23 4.80 -10.05
C ALA A 84 -9.87 4.22 -8.67
N VAL A 85 -8.94 3.27 -8.61
CA VAL A 85 -8.47 2.69 -7.34
C VAL A 85 -7.80 3.75 -6.48
N VAL A 86 -6.90 4.54 -7.09
CA VAL A 86 -6.20 5.61 -6.37
C VAL A 86 -7.20 6.63 -5.80
N GLU A 87 -8.18 7.01 -6.60
CA GLU A 87 -9.20 7.97 -6.18
C GLU A 87 -10.02 7.44 -5.01
N GLN A 88 -10.44 6.18 -5.07
CA GLN A 88 -11.18 5.55 -3.98
C GLN A 88 -10.32 5.44 -2.71
N PHE A 89 -9.05 5.08 -2.88
CA PHE A 89 -8.11 5.01 -1.77
C PHE A 89 -8.03 6.37 -1.05
N GLN A 90 -7.92 7.44 -1.83
CA GLN A 90 -7.84 8.80 -1.26
C GLN A 90 -9.12 9.21 -0.54
N GLN A 91 -10.26 8.68 -0.94
CA GLN A 91 -11.51 8.96 -0.26
C GLN A 91 -11.58 8.31 1.12
N PHE A 92 -10.95 7.15 1.30
CA PHE A 92 -10.97 6.44 2.58
C PHE A 92 -9.88 6.90 3.54
N THR A 93 -8.76 7.41 3.03
CA THR A 93 -7.53 7.54 3.82
C THR A 93 -7.09 8.98 4.01
N GLN A 94 -6.27 9.18 5.04
CA GLN A 94 -5.57 10.43 5.28
C GLN A 94 -4.14 10.13 5.71
N ASP A 95 -3.25 11.11 5.52
CA ASP A 95 -1.85 11.03 5.95
C ASP A 95 -1.11 9.83 5.35
N ALA A 96 -1.45 9.47 4.11
CA ALA A 96 -0.79 8.36 3.43
C ALA A 96 0.61 8.76 2.97
N HIS A 97 1.58 7.91 3.30
CA HIS A 97 2.97 8.09 2.90
C HIS A 97 3.42 6.86 2.13
N PHE A 98 3.94 7.07 0.94
CA PHE A 98 4.44 6.02 0.06
C PHE A 98 5.96 6.14 0.02
N VAL A 99 6.66 5.25 0.72
CA VAL A 99 8.11 5.31 0.82
C VAL A 99 8.72 4.28 -0.11
N ALA A 100 9.49 4.76 -1.09
CA ALA A 100 10.24 3.86 -1.98
C ALA A 100 11.48 3.38 -1.23
N THR A 101 11.67 2.08 -1.19
CA THR A 101 12.77 1.48 -0.43
C THR A 101 13.55 0.49 -1.28
N THR A 102 14.76 0.19 -0.83
CA THR A 102 15.58 -0.88 -1.37
C THR A 102 15.96 -1.81 -0.23
N ASN A 103 15.82 -3.12 -0.44
CA ASN A 103 16.25 -4.10 0.55
C ASN A 103 17.77 -3.96 0.73
N ILE A 104 18.22 -3.80 1.97
CA ILE A 104 19.64 -3.57 2.24
C ILE A 104 20.53 -4.75 1.81
N ARG A 105 19.96 -5.96 1.71
CA ARG A 105 20.71 -7.11 1.20
C ARG A 105 21.08 -6.96 -0.27
N ASP A 106 20.35 -6.10 -1.00
CA ASP A 106 20.61 -5.85 -2.41
C ASP A 106 21.51 -4.64 -2.63
N LEU A 107 21.92 -3.97 -1.53
CA LEU A 107 22.84 -2.83 -1.64
C LEU A 107 24.28 -3.32 -1.72
N HIS A 108 25.02 -2.69 -2.61
CA HIS A 108 26.48 -2.91 -2.71
C HIS A 108 27.18 -1.89 -1.82
N SER A 109 28.04 -2.40 -0.95
CA SER A 109 28.82 -1.54 -0.06
C SER A 109 30.14 -1.13 -0.70
#